data_91d87bc886e1982786fa6a64edef0a28
#
_entry.id   91d87bc886e1982786fa6a64edef0a28
#
_cell.length_a   1.000
_cell.length_b   1.000
_cell.length_c   1.000
_cell.angle_alpha   90.00
_cell.angle_beta   90.00
_cell.angle_gamma   90.00
#
_symmetry.space_group_name_H-M   'P 1'
#
loop_
_entity.id
_entity.type
_entity.pdbx_description
1 polymer ?
#
loop_
_entity_poly.entity_id
_entity_poly.type
_entity_poly.pdbx_seq_one_letter_code
_entity_poly.pdbx_strand_id
1 'polypeptide(L)'
;MDDGPLEFRRGEFVVSTDRNRMDADVALALLHTTFWARDMKREVLVRAIANSVCFALFQRETLIGFGRVVTDLATYAYWTDVVIAEEYRGRGLGRWLSECMLVHPQLQGLRRVALLTRDAADLYAEVGFTVGPGSLIYMERSP
;
A
#
# COMPACT_ATOMS: atom_id res chain seq x y z
N MET A 1 15.40 18.01 -8.92
CA MET A 1 14.37 17.59 -7.99
C MET A 1 14.78 16.28 -7.34
N ASP A 2 14.71 16.23 -6.05
CA ASP A 2 15.10 15.01 -5.35
C ASP A 2 13.95 14.02 -5.34
N ASP A 3 14.16 12.90 -6.02
CA ASP A 3 13.19 11.80 -6.05
C ASP A 3 13.66 10.62 -5.19
N GLY A 4 14.55 10.91 -4.25
CA GLY A 4 15.06 9.90 -3.34
C GLY A 4 13.97 9.30 -2.46
N PRO A 5 14.30 8.18 -1.78
CA PRO A 5 13.33 7.53 -0.91
C PRO A 5 12.87 8.43 0.22
N LEU A 6 11.62 8.24 0.61
CA LEU A 6 11.03 8.94 1.76
C LEU A 6 11.00 8.00 2.95
N GLU A 7 11.06 8.61 4.14
CA GLU A 7 11.03 7.87 5.38
C GLU A 7 10.17 8.62 6.38
N PHE A 8 9.26 7.90 7.02
CA PHE A 8 8.39 8.42 8.07
C PHE A 8 8.66 7.62 9.34
N ARG A 9 8.74 8.31 10.48
CA ARG A 9 9.07 7.65 11.75
C ARG A 9 8.01 7.87 12.80
N ARG A 10 7.74 6.83 13.58
CA ARG A 10 6.90 6.88 14.76
C ARG A 10 7.48 5.90 15.78
N GLY A 11 8.27 6.42 16.74
CA GLY A 11 8.97 5.56 17.71
C GLY A 11 9.91 4.61 16.99
N GLU A 12 9.76 3.32 17.25
CA GLU A 12 10.57 2.29 16.60
C GLU A 12 10.07 1.86 15.24
N PHE A 13 8.95 2.45 14.79
CA PHE A 13 8.34 2.11 13.51
C PHE A 13 8.77 3.09 12.42
N VAL A 14 9.01 2.56 11.24
CA VAL A 14 9.43 3.34 10.08
C VAL A 14 8.63 2.89 8.86
N VAL A 15 8.10 3.85 8.11
CA VAL A 15 7.57 3.60 6.77
C VAL A 15 8.58 4.15 5.77
N SER A 16 9.03 3.33 4.83
CA SER A 16 10.03 3.70 3.86
C SER A 16 9.55 3.38 2.44
N THR A 17 9.90 4.24 1.49
CA THR A 17 9.65 3.99 0.07
C THR A 17 10.89 3.45 -0.64
N ASP A 18 11.96 3.15 0.08
CA ASP A 18 13.20 2.66 -0.50
C ASP A 18 13.05 1.20 -0.96
N ARG A 19 12.99 1.00 -2.28
CA ARG A 19 12.84 -0.33 -2.86
C ARG A 19 13.99 -1.26 -2.49
N ASN A 20 15.17 -0.72 -2.23
CA ASN A 20 16.34 -1.54 -1.84
C ASN A 20 16.17 -2.17 -0.46
N ARG A 21 15.25 -1.65 0.36
CA ARG A 21 14.95 -2.21 1.68
C ARG A 21 13.77 -3.18 1.65
N MET A 22 13.13 -3.35 0.50
CA MET A 22 11.94 -4.19 0.36
C MET A 22 12.34 -5.58 -0.08
N ASP A 23 12.56 -6.46 0.91
CA ASP A 23 12.81 -7.88 0.64
C ASP A 23 11.56 -8.51 0.05
N ALA A 24 11.66 -8.91 -1.23
CA ALA A 24 10.51 -9.46 -1.94
C ALA A 24 9.99 -10.75 -1.29
N ASP A 25 10.85 -11.54 -0.70
CA ASP A 25 10.42 -12.79 -0.06
C ASP A 25 9.62 -12.51 1.21
N VAL A 26 10.04 -11.51 1.99
CA VAL A 26 9.30 -11.13 3.20
C VAL A 26 7.96 -10.48 2.84
N ALA A 27 7.97 -9.57 1.87
CA ALA A 27 6.73 -8.94 1.40
C ALA A 27 5.77 -9.99 0.83
N LEU A 28 6.29 -10.94 0.07
CA LEU A 28 5.48 -12.03 -0.50
C LEU A 28 4.83 -12.87 0.60
N ALA A 29 5.59 -13.20 1.66
CA ALA A 29 5.05 -13.95 2.78
C ALA A 29 3.89 -13.22 3.45
N LEU A 30 4.01 -11.89 3.62
CA LEU A 30 2.90 -11.09 4.13
C LEU A 30 1.68 -11.13 3.19
N LEU A 31 1.92 -10.98 1.90
CA LEU A 31 0.82 -10.97 0.92
C LEU A 31 0.13 -12.32 0.81
N HIS A 32 0.85 -13.42 1.01
CA HIS A 32 0.24 -14.74 1.02
C HIS A 32 -0.74 -14.94 2.17
N THR A 33 -0.73 -14.08 3.19
CA THR A 33 -1.73 -14.13 4.28
C THR A 33 -3.03 -13.45 3.90
N THR A 34 -3.10 -12.76 2.76
CA THR A 34 -4.28 -12.04 2.33
C THR A 34 -5.14 -12.91 1.41
N PHE A 35 -6.44 -12.59 1.34
CA PHE A 35 -7.33 -13.34 0.46
C PHE A 35 -7.10 -13.00 -1.02
N TRP A 36 -6.61 -11.78 -1.32
CA TRP A 36 -6.50 -11.32 -2.71
C TRP A 36 -5.16 -11.67 -3.36
N ALA A 37 -4.11 -11.96 -2.57
CA ALA A 37 -2.77 -12.23 -3.10
C ALA A 37 -2.20 -13.54 -2.57
N ARG A 38 -3.09 -14.47 -2.19
CA ARG A 38 -2.71 -15.74 -1.58
C ARG A 38 -1.81 -16.59 -2.47
N ASP A 39 -1.96 -16.46 -3.77
CA ASP A 39 -1.21 -17.25 -4.75
C ASP A 39 -0.28 -16.40 -5.63
N MET A 40 0.04 -15.17 -5.18
CA MET A 40 0.93 -14.31 -5.92
C MET A 40 2.30 -14.95 -6.09
N LYS A 41 2.84 -14.89 -7.31
CA LYS A 41 4.16 -15.45 -7.62
C LYS A 41 5.23 -14.41 -7.37
N ARG A 42 6.41 -14.88 -6.95
CA ARG A 42 7.52 -14.00 -6.61
C ARG A 42 7.92 -13.09 -7.77
N GLU A 43 8.04 -13.64 -8.98
CA GLU A 43 8.44 -12.84 -10.14
C GLU A 43 7.41 -11.77 -10.50
N VAL A 44 6.15 -12.01 -10.20
CA VAL A 44 5.09 -11.02 -10.40
C VAL A 44 5.25 -9.88 -9.39
N LEU A 45 5.47 -10.20 -8.13
CA LEU A 45 5.65 -9.18 -7.09
C LEU A 45 6.89 -8.34 -7.36
N VAL A 46 8.00 -8.96 -7.74
CA VAL A 46 9.23 -8.23 -8.04
C VAL A 46 8.99 -7.20 -9.15
N ARG A 47 8.31 -7.60 -10.21
CA ARG A 47 7.97 -6.69 -11.31
C ARG A 47 6.99 -5.61 -10.88
N ALA A 48 6.02 -5.96 -10.04
CA ALA A 48 5.06 -4.99 -9.53
C ALA A 48 5.74 -3.93 -8.66
N ILE A 49 6.65 -4.33 -7.79
CA ILE A 49 7.40 -3.39 -6.95
C ILE A 49 8.21 -2.43 -7.82
N ALA A 50 8.83 -2.93 -8.88
CA ALA A 50 9.64 -2.10 -9.77
C ALA A 50 8.81 -1.05 -10.51
N ASN A 51 7.50 -1.28 -10.69
CA ASN A 51 6.63 -0.42 -11.49
C ASN A 51 5.53 0.26 -10.68
N SER A 52 5.64 0.28 -9.36
CA SER A 52 4.66 0.90 -8.48
C SER A 52 5.36 1.79 -7.46
N VAL A 53 4.60 2.65 -6.81
CA VAL A 53 5.10 3.35 -5.63
C VAL A 53 4.79 2.46 -4.43
N CYS A 54 5.82 1.98 -3.77
CA CYS A 54 5.67 1.01 -2.69
C CYS A 54 6.08 1.61 -1.36
N PHE A 55 5.39 1.17 -0.31
CA PHE A 55 5.63 1.59 1.07
C PHE A 55 5.83 0.33 1.90
N ALA A 56 6.93 0.28 2.63
CA ALA A 56 7.20 -0.82 3.56
C ALA A 56 7.23 -0.28 4.97
N LEU A 57 6.54 -0.98 5.86
CA LEU A 57 6.51 -0.64 7.27
C LEU A 57 7.44 -1.58 8.03
N PHE A 58 8.35 -1.00 8.80
CA PHE A 58 9.32 -1.75 9.59
C PHE A 58 9.13 -1.49 11.07
N GLN A 59 9.34 -2.51 11.87
CA GLN A 59 9.68 -2.34 13.27
C GLN A 59 11.18 -2.57 13.36
N ARG A 60 11.95 -1.50 13.58
CA ARG A 60 13.41 -1.55 13.48
C ARG A 60 13.80 -2.08 12.10
N GLU A 61 14.45 -3.24 12.02
CA GLU A 61 14.88 -3.81 10.74
C GLU A 61 13.90 -4.84 10.17
N THR A 62 12.82 -5.15 10.89
CA THR A 62 11.87 -6.19 10.48
C THR A 62 10.74 -5.60 9.68
N LEU A 63 10.54 -6.08 8.46
CA LEU A 63 9.42 -5.67 7.60
C LEU A 63 8.15 -6.31 8.11
N ILE A 64 7.19 -5.50 8.57
CA ILE A 64 5.94 -5.96 9.19
C ILE A 64 4.69 -5.47 8.47
N GLY A 65 4.84 -4.66 7.44
CA GLY A 65 3.70 -4.16 6.69
C GLY A 65 4.12 -3.71 5.31
N PHE A 66 3.15 -3.58 4.41
CA PHE A 66 3.41 -3.23 3.03
C PHE A 66 2.19 -2.53 2.45
N GLY A 67 2.40 -1.67 1.47
CA GLY A 67 1.35 -1.05 0.68
C GLY A 67 1.89 -0.67 -0.68
N ARG A 68 1.07 -0.79 -1.70
CA ARG A 68 1.50 -0.53 -3.06
C ARG A 68 0.49 0.36 -3.78
N VAL A 69 1.00 1.32 -4.54
CA VAL A 69 0.17 2.27 -5.29
C VAL A 69 0.50 2.12 -6.77
N VAL A 70 -0.49 1.73 -7.55
CA VAL A 70 -0.40 1.68 -9.02
C VAL A 70 -0.85 3.04 -9.54
N THR A 71 0.01 3.75 -10.26
CA THR A 71 -0.28 5.14 -10.63
C THR A 71 0.53 5.59 -11.83
N ASP A 72 -0.03 6.56 -12.54
CA ASP A 72 0.70 7.30 -13.57
C ASP A 72 1.35 8.59 -13.01
N LEU A 73 1.21 8.83 -11.70
CA LEU A 73 1.72 10.01 -11.01
C LEU A 73 1.06 11.32 -11.46
N ALA A 74 -0.03 11.26 -12.22
CA ALA A 74 -0.66 12.44 -12.79
C ALA A 74 -2.17 12.46 -12.61
N THR A 75 -2.85 11.35 -12.91
CA THR A 75 -4.30 11.36 -12.97
C THR A 75 -4.97 10.43 -11.97
N TYR A 76 -4.33 9.31 -11.63
CA TYR A 76 -5.02 8.24 -10.92
C TYR A 76 -4.04 7.44 -10.07
N ALA A 77 -4.49 7.04 -8.91
CA ALA A 77 -3.76 6.10 -8.07
C ALA A 77 -4.71 5.03 -7.56
N TYR A 78 -4.27 3.78 -7.65
CA TYR A 78 -4.99 2.64 -7.12
C TYR A 78 -4.16 1.99 -6.02
N TRP A 79 -4.70 2.00 -4.79
CA TRP A 79 -4.06 1.40 -3.64
C TRP A 79 -4.37 -0.10 -3.60
N THR A 80 -3.33 -0.90 -3.46
CA THR A 80 -3.47 -2.34 -3.39
C THR A 80 -2.39 -2.93 -2.49
N ASP A 81 -2.56 -4.19 -2.12
CA ASP A 81 -1.58 -4.94 -1.34
C ASP A 81 -1.24 -4.27 0.00
N VAL A 82 -2.21 -3.59 0.62
CA VAL A 82 -2.02 -2.98 1.93
C VAL A 82 -2.23 -4.06 2.98
N VAL A 83 -1.18 -4.39 3.71
CA VAL A 83 -1.22 -5.47 4.69
C VAL A 83 -0.33 -5.15 5.88
N ILE A 84 -0.79 -5.52 7.07
CA ILE A 84 -0.02 -5.46 8.32
C ILE A 84 0.08 -6.88 8.84
N ALA A 85 1.27 -7.29 9.30
CA ALA A 85 1.46 -8.60 9.90
C ALA A 85 0.51 -8.78 11.07
N GLU A 86 -0.05 -9.98 11.20
CA GLU A 86 -1.13 -10.26 12.15
C GLU A 86 -0.80 -9.84 13.58
N GLU A 87 0.40 -10.15 14.06
CA GLU A 87 0.80 -9.84 15.42
C GLU A 87 0.95 -8.34 15.69
N TYR A 88 0.91 -7.51 14.65
CA TYR A 88 1.02 -6.05 14.79
C TYR A 88 -0.30 -5.33 14.56
N ARG A 89 -1.37 -6.05 14.30
CA ARG A 89 -2.70 -5.45 14.07
C ARG A 89 -3.28 -4.91 15.36
N GLY A 90 -4.23 -3.98 15.23
CA GLY A 90 -4.89 -3.37 16.38
C GLY A 90 -4.07 -2.31 17.10
N ARG A 91 -3.01 -1.81 16.48
CA ARG A 91 -2.12 -0.79 17.07
C ARG A 91 -2.15 0.54 16.30
N GLY A 92 -3.06 0.70 15.35
CA GLY A 92 -3.14 1.91 14.54
C GLY A 92 -2.09 1.99 13.42
N LEU A 93 -1.35 0.92 13.16
CA LEU A 93 -0.28 0.93 12.16
C LEU A 93 -0.83 0.98 10.74
N GLY A 94 -1.95 0.31 10.48
CA GLY A 94 -2.58 0.36 9.17
C GLY A 94 -3.07 1.76 8.82
N ARG A 95 -3.64 2.45 9.81
CA ARG A 95 -4.04 3.84 9.63
C ARG A 95 -2.83 4.74 9.39
N TRP A 96 -1.78 4.58 10.17
CA TRP A 96 -0.57 5.38 10.00
C TRP A 96 0.10 5.14 8.66
N LEU A 97 0.20 3.88 8.22
CA LEU A 97 0.70 3.55 6.88
C LEU A 97 -0.11 4.27 5.81
N SER A 98 -1.43 4.23 5.92
CA SER A 98 -2.33 4.91 4.98
C SER A 98 -2.11 6.42 4.99
N GLU A 99 -1.91 7.02 6.15
CA GLU A 99 -1.61 8.44 6.26
C GLU A 99 -0.28 8.78 5.57
N CYS A 100 0.73 7.93 5.73
CA CYS A 100 2.00 8.12 5.02
C CYS A 100 1.83 8.03 3.51
N MET A 101 1.02 7.09 3.04
CA MET A 101 0.74 6.95 1.61
C MET A 101 0.06 8.18 1.04
N LEU A 102 -0.85 8.79 1.81
CA LEU A 102 -1.59 9.97 1.36
C LEU A 102 -0.70 11.21 1.19
N VAL A 103 0.34 11.35 1.99
CA VAL A 103 1.16 12.56 1.98
C VAL A 103 2.41 12.46 1.10
N HIS A 104 2.57 11.37 0.37
CA HIS A 104 3.70 11.22 -0.55
C HIS A 104 3.67 12.35 -1.59
N PRO A 105 4.77 13.10 -1.76
CA PRO A 105 4.77 14.28 -2.65
C PRO A 105 4.37 14.01 -4.09
N GLN A 106 4.74 12.86 -4.63
CA GLN A 106 4.43 12.53 -6.03
C GLN A 106 2.99 12.07 -6.22
N LEU A 107 2.24 11.87 -5.13
CA LEU A 107 0.86 11.40 -5.19
C LEU A 107 -0.15 12.50 -4.87
N GLN A 108 0.25 13.75 -5.01
CA GLN A 108 -0.62 14.90 -4.79
C GLN A 108 -1.22 15.39 -6.10
N GLY A 109 -2.40 16.00 -6.03
CA GLY A 109 -3.03 16.61 -7.20
C GLY A 109 -3.63 15.62 -8.19
N LEU A 110 -3.75 14.35 -7.83
CA LEU A 110 -4.35 13.36 -8.70
C LEU A 110 -5.86 13.57 -8.77
N ARG A 111 -6.46 13.24 -9.91
CA ARG A 111 -7.90 13.37 -10.09
C ARG A 111 -8.67 12.38 -9.22
N ARG A 112 -8.09 11.21 -8.96
CA ARG A 112 -8.76 10.17 -8.18
C ARG A 112 -7.75 9.27 -7.52
N VAL A 113 -8.01 8.93 -6.25
CA VAL A 113 -7.31 7.88 -5.52
C VAL A 113 -8.38 6.87 -5.13
N ALA A 114 -8.17 5.62 -5.48
CA ALA A 114 -9.18 4.58 -5.31
C ALA A 114 -8.59 3.32 -4.69
N LEU A 115 -9.44 2.51 -4.10
CA LEU A 115 -9.07 1.20 -3.60
C LEU A 115 -10.31 0.30 -3.61
N LEU A 116 -10.09 -0.99 -3.51
CA LEU A 116 -11.13 -1.97 -3.27
C LEU A 116 -10.88 -2.62 -1.92
N THR A 117 -11.91 -2.77 -1.12
CA THR A 117 -11.79 -3.44 0.17
C THR A 117 -13.01 -4.30 0.41
N ARG A 118 -12.79 -5.43 1.12
CA ARG A 118 -13.88 -6.31 1.51
C ARG A 118 -14.40 -5.94 2.90
N ASP A 119 -13.51 -5.57 3.82
CA ASP A 119 -13.86 -5.44 5.22
C ASP A 119 -13.15 -4.29 5.96
N ALA A 120 -12.43 -3.42 5.26
CA ALA A 120 -11.68 -2.33 5.90
C ALA A 120 -12.22 -0.94 5.53
N ALA A 121 -13.48 -0.84 5.10
CA ALA A 121 -14.07 0.44 4.69
C ALA A 121 -14.01 1.48 5.81
N ASP A 122 -14.22 1.05 7.07
CA ASP A 122 -14.20 1.98 8.20
C ASP A 122 -12.81 2.60 8.40
N LEU A 123 -11.75 1.79 8.25
CA LEU A 123 -10.39 2.29 8.34
C LEU A 123 -10.12 3.36 7.29
N TYR A 124 -10.47 3.07 6.05
CA TYR A 124 -10.21 3.99 4.95
C TYR A 124 -11.09 5.22 5.00
N ALA A 125 -12.31 5.12 5.55
CA ALA A 125 -13.15 6.29 5.78
C ALA A 125 -12.47 7.27 6.76
N GLU A 126 -11.76 6.75 7.76
CA GLU A 126 -11.06 7.59 8.73
C GLU A 126 -9.94 8.42 8.09
N VAL A 127 -9.41 8.00 6.96
CA VAL A 127 -8.36 8.73 6.25
C VAL A 127 -8.86 9.42 4.98
N GLY A 128 -10.19 9.54 4.84
CA GLY A 128 -10.79 10.41 3.81
C GLY A 128 -11.38 9.71 2.61
N PHE A 129 -11.37 8.38 2.56
CA PHE A 129 -12.02 7.66 1.47
C PHE A 129 -13.53 7.57 1.71
N THR A 130 -14.28 7.63 0.63
CA THR A 130 -15.75 7.43 0.68
C THR A 130 -16.12 6.34 -0.30
N VAL A 131 -17.24 5.69 -0.05
CA VAL A 131 -17.77 4.72 -1.01
C VAL A 131 -18.02 5.45 -2.33
N GLY A 132 -17.53 4.87 -3.42
CA GLY A 132 -17.57 5.48 -4.73
C GLY A 132 -18.99 5.71 -5.24
N PRO A 133 -19.15 6.50 -6.31
CA PRO A 133 -20.49 6.89 -6.76
C PRO A 133 -21.28 5.67 -7.22
N GLY A 134 -22.51 5.54 -6.71
CA GLY A 134 -23.38 4.41 -7.01
C GLY A 134 -23.84 4.34 -8.47
N SER A 135 -23.59 5.39 -9.23
CA SER A 135 -23.89 5.41 -10.66
C SER A 135 -22.85 4.73 -11.53
N LEU A 136 -21.71 4.36 -10.96
CA LEU A 136 -20.64 3.69 -11.69
C LEU A 136 -20.54 2.22 -11.27
N ILE A 137 -20.28 1.37 -12.24
CA ILE A 137 -20.16 -0.07 -12.01
C ILE A 137 -18.71 -0.48 -12.21
N TYR A 138 -18.15 -1.15 -11.22
CA TYR A 138 -16.83 -1.75 -11.34
C TYR A 138 -16.90 -2.95 -12.26
N MET A 139 -15.99 -3.02 -13.23
CA MET A 139 -15.91 -4.14 -14.17
C MET A 139 -14.48 -4.60 -14.26
N GLU A 140 -14.28 -5.91 -14.30
CA GLU A 140 -12.96 -6.49 -14.53
C GLU A 140 -13.10 -7.66 -15.50
N ARG A 141 -11.99 -7.99 -16.12
CA ARG A 141 -11.91 -9.14 -17.01
C ARG A 141 -10.75 -9.99 -16.53
N SER A 142 -11.03 -11.24 -16.22
CA SER A 142 -9.99 -12.20 -15.86
C SER A 142 -9.40 -12.83 -17.11
N PRO A 143 -8.08 -13.06 -17.16
CA PRO A 143 -7.43 -13.69 -18.29
C PRO A 143 -7.85 -15.13 -18.51
#